data_5e020d4cbd2ff62919ec93bf3086c500
#
_entry.id   5e020d4cbd2ff62919ec93bf3086c500
#
_cell.length_a   1.000
_cell.length_b   1.000
_cell.length_c   1.000
_cell.angle_alpha   90.00
_cell.angle_beta   90.00
_cell.angle_gamma   90.00
#
_symmetry.space_group_name_H-M   'P 1'
#
loop_
_entity.id
_entity.type
_entity.pdbx_description
1 polymer ?
#
loop_
_entity_poly.entity_id
_entity_poly.type
_entity_poly.pdbx_seq_one_letter_code
_entity_poly.pdbx_strand_id
1 'polypeptide(L)'
;MQYLLVAAGGAMGSLTRFIIGRKISEKFTTGFPLGTFFINITGAVLLGIVSSAGLEVNRYTLIGDGFLGAYTTFSTFMYEGFNLFQDNEKLNALAYILGSLILGIIGFMFGVEIARMIKII
;
A
#
# COMPACT_ATOMS: atom_id res chain seq x y z
N MET A 1 8.59 17.88 16.23
CA MET A 1 8.77 16.41 16.37
C MET A 1 7.94 15.62 15.36
N GLN A 2 6.66 15.92 15.22
CA GLN A 2 5.79 15.16 14.28
C GLN A 2 6.25 15.27 12.84
N TYR A 3 6.68 16.44 12.40
CA TYR A 3 7.18 16.62 11.03
C TYR A 3 8.43 15.78 10.77
N LEU A 4 9.31 15.66 11.76
CA LEU A 4 10.51 14.83 11.64
C LEU A 4 10.14 13.34 11.57
N LEU A 5 9.15 12.92 12.35
CA LEU A 5 8.68 11.53 12.33
C LEU A 5 8.06 11.17 10.99
N VAL A 6 7.22 12.04 10.44
CA VAL A 6 6.63 11.82 9.11
C VAL A 6 7.72 11.79 8.05
N ALA A 7 8.69 12.71 8.13
CA ALA A 7 9.78 12.76 7.15
C ALA A 7 10.63 11.48 7.20
N ALA A 8 11.00 11.03 8.39
CA ALA A 8 11.82 9.83 8.57
C ALA A 8 11.06 8.59 8.10
N GLY A 9 9.81 8.44 8.54
CA GLY A 9 8.95 7.34 8.11
C GLY A 9 8.71 7.36 6.62
N GLY A 10 8.43 8.53 6.07
CA GLY A 10 8.20 8.71 4.64
C GLY A 10 9.41 8.36 3.80
N ALA A 11 10.60 8.76 4.22
CA ALA A 11 11.84 8.42 3.52
C ALA A 11 12.03 6.89 3.47
N MET A 12 11.82 6.22 4.60
CA MET A 12 11.92 4.76 4.66
C MET A 12 10.83 4.07 3.86
N GLY A 13 9.60 4.58 3.94
CA GLY A 13 8.46 4.01 3.21
C GLY A 13 8.62 4.12 1.71
N SER A 14 9.04 5.29 1.21
CA SER A 14 9.24 5.49 -0.22
C SER A 14 10.40 4.65 -0.76
N LEU A 15 11.47 4.50 0.01
CA LEU A 15 12.59 3.64 -0.36
C LEU A 15 12.16 2.17 -0.42
N THR A 16 11.40 1.72 0.58
CA THR A 16 10.88 0.35 0.62
C THR A 16 9.95 0.09 -0.57
N ARG A 17 9.07 1.05 -0.90
CA ARG A 17 8.21 0.95 -2.08
C ARG A 17 9.03 0.79 -3.35
N PHE A 18 10.06 1.60 -3.51
CA PHE A 18 10.90 1.55 -4.70
C PHE A 18 11.57 0.19 -4.85
N ILE A 19 12.16 -0.32 -3.76
CA ILE A 19 12.89 -1.58 -3.79
C ILE A 19 11.95 -2.75 -4.07
N ILE A 20 10.84 -2.85 -3.33
CA ILE A 20 9.88 -3.95 -3.48
C ILE A 20 9.21 -3.90 -4.84
N GLY A 21 8.76 -2.72 -5.25
CA GLY A 21 8.09 -2.54 -6.54
C GLY A 21 9.00 -2.92 -7.70
N ARG A 22 10.26 -2.51 -7.63
CA ARG A 22 11.25 -2.84 -8.65
C ARG A 22 11.50 -4.35 -8.73
N LYS A 23 11.68 -4.99 -7.58
CA LYS A 23 11.92 -6.45 -7.54
C LYS A 23 10.76 -7.24 -8.12
N ILE A 24 9.53 -6.84 -7.80
CA ILE A 24 8.34 -7.51 -8.33
C ILE A 24 8.24 -7.28 -9.84
N SER A 25 8.47 -6.06 -10.31
CA SER A 25 8.40 -5.73 -11.73
C SER A 25 9.46 -6.47 -12.54
N GLU A 26 10.64 -6.69 -11.99
CA GLU A 26 11.71 -7.44 -12.65
C GLU A 26 11.42 -8.93 -12.70
N LYS A 27 10.79 -9.46 -11.65
CA LYS A 27 10.49 -10.90 -11.55
C LYS A 27 9.27 -11.30 -12.37
N PHE A 28 8.25 -10.46 -12.42
CA PHE A 28 6.98 -10.73 -13.11
C PHE A 28 6.81 -9.74 -14.26
N THR A 29 7.31 -10.10 -15.44
CA THR A 29 7.22 -9.26 -16.65
C THR A 29 5.89 -9.49 -17.35
N THR A 30 4.81 -9.03 -16.74
CA THR A 30 3.48 -9.07 -17.34
C THR A 30 3.01 -7.67 -17.67
N GLY A 31 1.98 -7.54 -18.48
CA GLY A 31 1.38 -6.24 -18.75
C GLY A 31 0.61 -5.67 -17.56
N PHE A 32 0.34 -6.49 -16.55
CA PHE A 32 -0.39 -6.08 -15.36
C PHE A 32 0.60 -5.46 -14.35
N PRO A 33 0.28 -4.29 -13.73
CA PRO A 33 1.20 -3.64 -12.81
C PRO A 33 1.19 -4.30 -11.43
N LEU A 34 1.82 -5.47 -11.32
CA LEU A 34 1.84 -6.28 -10.12
C LEU A 34 2.57 -5.62 -8.95
N GLY A 35 3.63 -4.85 -9.24
CA GLY A 35 4.39 -4.17 -8.20
C GLY A 35 3.53 -3.23 -7.37
N THR A 36 2.86 -2.30 -8.04
CA THR A 36 1.97 -1.33 -7.39
C THR A 36 0.77 -2.03 -6.74
N PHE A 37 0.22 -3.02 -7.42
CA PHE A 37 -0.90 -3.81 -6.89
C PHE A 37 -0.53 -4.45 -5.55
N PHE A 38 0.60 -5.15 -5.50
CA PHE A 38 1.08 -5.79 -4.28
C PHE A 38 1.35 -4.76 -3.16
N ILE A 39 2.02 -3.66 -3.51
CA ILE A 39 2.37 -2.62 -2.53
C ILE A 39 1.12 -2.02 -1.90
N ASN A 40 0.13 -1.67 -2.71
CA ASN A 40 -1.06 -1.00 -2.18
C ASN A 40 -1.92 -1.96 -1.36
N ILE A 41 -2.02 -3.22 -1.74
CA ILE A 41 -2.79 -4.20 -0.96
C ILE A 41 -2.09 -4.54 0.36
N THR A 42 -0.78 -4.80 0.32
CA THR A 42 -0.03 -5.06 1.56
C THR A 42 -0.03 -3.83 2.46
N GLY A 43 0.07 -2.63 1.87
CA GLY A 43 -0.04 -1.38 2.62
C GLY A 43 -1.39 -1.22 3.29
N ALA A 44 -2.47 -1.63 2.63
CA ALA A 44 -3.81 -1.59 3.21
C ALA A 44 -3.94 -2.53 4.42
N VAL A 45 -3.40 -3.74 4.32
CA VAL A 45 -3.37 -4.69 5.44
C VAL A 45 -2.58 -4.10 6.61
N LEU A 46 -1.39 -3.59 6.35
CA LEU A 46 -0.54 -3.00 7.38
C LEU A 46 -1.19 -1.78 8.02
N LEU A 47 -1.87 -0.96 7.23
CA LEU A 47 -2.59 0.19 7.75
C LEU A 47 -3.74 -0.24 8.66
N GLY A 48 -4.46 -1.31 8.30
CA GLY A 48 -5.49 -1.88 9.15
C GLY A 48 -4.93 -2.32 10.49
N ILE A 49 -3.78 -2.98 10.49
CA ILE A 49 -3.10 -3.41 11.72
C ILE A 49 -2.69 -2.20 12.56
N VAL A 50 -1.99 -1.25 11.93
CA VAL A 50 -1.42 -0.08 12.63
C VAL A 50 -2.52 0.81 13.21
N SER A 51 -3.59 1.05 12.45
CA SER A 51 -4.69 1.91 12.90
C SER A 51 -5.48 1.30 14.06
N SER A 52 -5.46 -0.01 14.20
CA SER A 52 -6.21 -0.73 15.23
C SER A 52 -5.34 -1.25 16.38
N ALA A 53 -4.02 -1.05 16.30
CA ALA A 53 -3.08 -1.57 17.28
C ALA A 53 -3.03 -0.76 18.58
N GLY A 54 -3.66 0.43 18.61
CA GLY A 54 -3.61 1.30 19.79
C GLY A 54 -2.24 1.88 20.06
N LEU A 55 -1.51 2.21 18.99
CA LEU A 55 -0.18 2.78 19.11
C LEU A 55 -0.22 4.19 19.70
N GLU A 56 0.81 4.52 20.43
CA GLU A 56 1.04 5.89 20.89
C GLU A 56 1.20 6.83 19.69
N VAL A 57 0.82 8.10 19.86
CA VAL A 57 0.74 9.09 18.78
C VAL A 57 2.02 9.14 17.93
N ASN A 58 3.18 9.19 18.60
CA ASN A 58 4.46 9.31 17.87
C ASN A 58 4.76 8.08 17.03
N ARG A 59 4.45 6.90 17.54
CA ARG A 59 4.64 5.65 16.78
C ARG A 59 3.69 5.57 15.60
N TYR A 60 2.44 5.99 15.79
CA TYR A 60 1.49 6.03 14.70
C TYR A 60 1.92 7.03 13.62
N THR A 61 2.40 8.19 14.02
CA THR A 61 2.89 9.21 13.08
C THR A 61 4.06 8.69 12.26
N LEU A 62 4.99 8.00 12.89
CA LEU A 62 6.15 7.44 12.19
C LEU A 62 5.76 6.33 11.21
N ILE A 63 4.97 5.36 11.68
CA ILE A 63 4.67 4.14 10.92
C ILE A 63 3.46 4.34 10.00
N GLY A 64 2.36 4.87 10.53
CA GLY A 64 1.11 5.04 9.76
C GLY A 64 1.20 6.21 8.80
N ASP A 65 1.33 7.40 9.33
CA ASP A 65 1.33 8.61 8.50
C ASP A 65 2.59 8.73 7.65
N GLY A 66 3.75 8.40 8.21
CA GLY A 66 5.02 8.51 7.53
C GLY A 66 5.30 7.33 6.62
N PHE A 67 5.58 6.16 7.21
CA PHE A 67 6.03 4.98 6.45
C PHE A 67 4.94 4.50 5.48
N LEU A 68 3.77 4.16 6.00
CA LEU A 68 2.70 3.62 5.14
C LEU A 68 2.14 4.66 4.20
N GLY A 69 2.11 5.92 4.61
CA GLY A 69 1.69 7.01 3.74
C GLY A 69 2.57 7.16 2.51
N ALA A 70 3.87 6.90 2.64
CA ALA A 70 4.82 6.96 1.52
C ALA A 70 5.02 5.59 0.83
N TYR A 71 4.75 4.50 1.54
CA TYR A 71 4.83 3.15 0.98
C TYR A 71 3.73 2.92 -0.05
N THR A 72 2.49 3.31 0.25
CA THR A 72 1.37 3.21 -0.69
C THR A 72 1.39 4.36 -1.68
N THR A 73 0.74 4.18 -2.83
CA THR A 73 0.72 5.21 -3.86
C THR A 73 -0.61 5.24 -4.60
N PHE A 74 -1.22 6.42 -4.64
CA PHE A 74 -2.40 6.66 -5.45
C PHE A 74 -2.03 7.16 -6.85
N SER A 75 -1.03 8.01 -6.96
CA SER A 75 -0.66 8.61 -8.24
C SER A 75 -0.16 7.58 -9.24
N THR A 76 0.71 6.65 -8.80
CA THR A 76 1.21 5.59 -9.66
C THR A 76 0.07 4.64 -10.06
N PHE A 77 -0.81 4.34 -9.12
CA PHE A 77 -1.99 3.51 -9.36
C PHE A 77 -2.86 4.10 -10.48
N MET A 78 -3.18 5.39 -10.39
CA MET A 78 -3.99 6.06 -11.41
C MET A 78 -3.26 6.14 -12.76
N TYR A 79 -1.97 6.44 -12.74
CA TYR A 79 -1.16 6.51 -13.95
C TYR A 79 -1.12 5.17 -14.68
N GLU A 80 -0.86 4.10 -13.96
CA GLU A 80 -0.78 2.77 -14.56
C GLU A 80 -2.15 2.28 -15.05
N GLY A 81 -3.21 2.55 -14.28
CA GLY A 81 -4.57 2.22 -14.71
C GLY A 81 -4.97 2.93 -15.98
N PHE A 82 -4.63 4.22 -16.07
CA PHE A 82 -4.91 5.01 -17.27
C PHE A 82 -4.13 4.49 -18.48
N ASN A 83 -2.86 4.11 -18.28
CA ASN A 83 -2.06 3.56 -19.38
C ASN A 83 -2.64 2.25 -19.91
N LEU A 84 -3.19 1.41 -19.04
CA LEU A 84 -3.85 0.18 -19.48
C LEU A 84 -5.05 0.48 -20.36
N PHE A 85 -5.83 1.52 -20.04
CA PHE A 85 -6.94 1.94 -20.91
C PHE A 85 -6.44 2.44 -22.27
N GLN A 86 -5.36 3.23 -22.27
CA GLN A 86 -4.81 3.77 -23.53
C GLN A 86 -4.23 2.67 -24.42
N ASP A 87 -3.67 1.63 -23.82
CA ASP A 87 -3.07 0.51 -24.56
C ASP A 87 -4.11 -0.52 -25.03
N ASN A 88 -5.41 -0.18 -24.97
CA ASN A 88 -6.52 -1.06 -25.34
C ASN A 88 -6.61 -2.32 -24.47
N GLU A 89 -6.07 -2.27 -23.26
CA GLU A 89 -6.16 -3.37 -22.30
C GLU A 89 -7.22 -3.05 -21.24
N LYS A 90 -8.46 -2.80 -21.70
CA LYS A 90 -9.57 -2.40 -20.83
C LYS A 90 -9.86 -3.40 -19.75
N LEU A 91 -9.79 -4.70 -20.08
CA LEU A 91 -10.06 -5.75 -19.11
C LEU A 91 -9.03 -5.75 -17.99
N ASN A 92 -7.74 -5.63 -18.35
CA ASN A 92 -6.68 -5.51 -17.36
C ASN A 92 -6.80 -4.24 -16.54
N ALA A 93 -7.20 -3.13 -17.17
CA ALA A 93 -7.42 -1.86 -16.47
C ALA A 93 -8.52 -2.00 -15.43
N LEU A 94 -9.66 -2.58 -15.81
CA LEU A 94 -10.77 -2.80 -14.89
C LEU A 94 -10.39 -3.76 -13.77
N ALA A 95 -9.72 -4.85 -14.10
CA ALA A 95 -9.25 -5.82 -13.10
C ALA A 95 -8.29 -5.16 -12.12
N TYR A 96 -7.38 -4.33 -12.61
CA TYR A 96 -6.41 -3.63 -11.77
C TYR A 96 -7.08 -2.63 -10.83
N ILE A 97 -7.96 -1.78 -11.37
CA ILE A 97 -8.61 -0.72 -10.59
C ILE A 97 -9.60 -1.33 -9.59
N LEU A 98 -10.51 -2.18 -10.06
CA LEU A 98 -11.51 -2.79 -9.19
C LEU A 98 -10.89 -3.77 -8.22
N GLY A 99 -9.92 -4.57 -8.68
CA GLY A 99 -9.21 -5.51 -7.83
C GLY A 99 -8.44 -4.79 -6.71
N SER A 100 -7.76 -3.70 -7.05
CA SER A 100 -7.06 -2.90 -6.04
C SER A 100 -8.01 -2.33 -5.00
N LEU A 101 -9.15 -1.80 -5.44
CA LEU A 101 -10.14 -1.23 -4.53
C LEU A 101 -10.75 -2.29 -3.63
N ILE A 102 -11.23 -3.39 -4.21
CA ILE A 102 -11.92 -4.46 -3.46
C ILE A 102 -10.94 -5.15 -2.52
N LEU A 103 -9.79 -5.58 -3.03
CA LEU A 103 -8.79 -6.28 -2.22
C LEU A 103 -8.13 -5.35 -1.22
N GLY A 104 -8.04 -4.05 -1.52
CA GLY A 104 -7.56 -3.07 -0.57
C GLY A 104 -8.48 -2.94 0.63
N ILE A 105 -9.79 -2.85 0.39
CA ILE A 105 -10.79 -2.79 1.47
C ILE A 105 -10.78 -4.08 2.28
N ILE A 106 -10.80 -5.23 1.63
CA ILE A 106 -10.74 -6.53 2.29
C ILE A 106 -9.44 -6.66 3.09
N GLY A 107 -8.32 -6.24 2.50
CA GLY A 107 -7.02 -6.29 3.16
C GLY A 107 -6.98 -5.42 4.41
N PHE A 108 -7.54 -4.20 4.33
CA PHE A 108 -7.63 -3.32 5.49
C PHE A 108 -8.46 -3.97 6.61
N MET A 109 -9.62 -4.53 6.29
CA MET A 109 -10.47 -5.21 7.26
C MET A 109 -9.76 -6.41 7.87
N PHE A 110 -9.04 -7.17 7.06
CA PHE A 110 -8.24 -8.29 7.54
C PHE A 110 -7.15 -7.83 8.51
N GLY A 111 -6.50 -6.71 8.20
CA GLY A 111 -5.50 -6.11 9.09
C GLY A 111 -6.10 -5.69 10.43
N VAL A 112 -7.29 -5.11 10.41
CA VAL A 112 -8.01 -4.73 11.65
C VAL A 112 -8.27 -5.97 12.49
N GLU A 113 -8.71 -7.06 11.89
CA GLU A 113 -8.95 -8.31 12.63
C GLU A 113 -7.68 -8.90 13.21
N ILE A 114 -6.57 -8.86 12.47
CA ILE A 114 -5.27 -9.30 12.97
C ILE A 114 -4.90 -8.52 14.23
N ALA A 115 -5.02 -7.19 14.20
CA ALA A 115 -4.70 -6.34 15.35
C ALA A 115 -5.60 -6.67 16.54
N ARG A 116 -6.87 -6.91 16.26
CA ARG A 116 -7.85 -7.27 17.29
C ARG A 116 -7.48 -8.58 17.97
N MET A 117 -7.07 -9.56 17.19
CA MET A 117 -6.63 -10.86 17.71
C MET A 117 -5.37 -10.73 18.57
N ILE A 118 -4.43 -9.91 18.15
CA ILE A 118 -3.18 -9.68 18.89
C ILE A 118 -3.47 -8.99 20.23
N LYS A 119 -4.41 -8.05 20.25
CA LYS A 119 -4.77 -7.33 21.48
C LYS A 119 -5.43 -8.21 22.53
N ILE A 120 -6.09 -9.27 22.10
CA ILE A 120 -6.76 -10.21 23.01
C ILE A 120 -5.74 -11.12 23.70
N ILE A 121 -4.58 -11.28 23.10
CA ILE A 121 -3.48 -12.05 23.64
C ILE A 121 -2.59 -11.16 24.51
#